data_20555e3e025c0c515126df12cd945a80
#
_entry.id   20555e3e025c0c515126df12cd945a80
#
_cell.length_a   1.000
_cell.length_b   1.000
_cell.length_c   1.000
_cell.angle_alpha   90.00
_cell.angle_beta   90.00
_cell.angle_gamma   90.00
#
_symmetry.space_group_name_H-M   'P 1'
#
loop_
_entity.id
_entity.type
_entity.pdbx_description
1 polymer ?
#
loop_
_entity_poly.entity_id
_entity_poly.type
_entity_poly.pdbx_seq_one_letter_code
_entity_poly.pdbx_strand_id
1 'polypeptide(L)'
;MPSIVDKSSVKKVCVDDFALRKRFSYGTVMVDLESHKIIDLIPTRNTNEVKEWLSKHPNIEVISRDGAQLYANAAERSHPGITQVSDRFHIIKGLTEAITKYMIRTFPARIEIPAVSAEADEILKLHNINNRKERVSFAHQKRSENMTVNEIALLLHSSVKTVQKYLMLDPDEIENRTIVKEKKHLLAMKQKQNEVNEARALAKKGVPIEEIAKTMHHTCKTIQRYLSPDYSVEDGHYNARIPGKLAPYEAEVIKLRSEGMTYPNIHKIITEKGYKGSVASLRMFIQKERIRNEAHLSQQETCSDYQSKEYIQRRSLIQLIYKGLSDVKTITKTQYEQVLKTYPVITELYAAIKEFYEILYSRRDERLETWLEKIENFNIPELQTYVNGMRIDINAVKNGIKLKYNNGLAEGSVNKIKVIKRIMYGRNSFDLLKAKVLLHEHFRCEFN
;
A
#
# COMPACT_ATOMS: atom_id res chain seq x y z
N MET A 1 31.69 -32.95 2.44
CA MET A 1 32.77 -32.33 3.22
C MET A 1 32.43 -32.47 4.69
N PRO A 2 33.37 -32.81 5.57
CA PRO A 2 33.13 -32.79 7.01
C PRO A 2 32.84 -31.36 7.44
N SER A 3 31.98 -31.18 8.45
CA SER A 3 31.68 -29.91 9.07
C SER A 3 32.99 -29.30 9.58
N ILE A 4 33.28 -28.06 9.18
CA ILE A 4 34.49 -27.31 9.60
C ILE A 4 34.42 -26.93 11.08
N VAL A 5 33.21 -26.99 11.66
CA VAL A 5 32.93 -26.66 13.06
C VAL A 5 32.54 -27.94 13.79
N ASP A 6 33.13 -28.16 14.93
CA ASP A 6 32.67 -29.23 15.84
C ASP A 6 31.24 -28.88 16.30
N LYS A 7 30.29 -29.75 15.92
CA LYS A 7 28.88 -29.57 16.26
C LYS A 7 28.59 -29.56 17.75
N SER A 8 29.46 -30.21 18.53
CA SER A 8 29.34 -30.23 19.99
C SER A 8 29.79 -28.93 20.66
N SER A 9 30.58 -28.10 19.98
CA SER A 9 31.05 -26.82 20.53
C SER A 9 30.04 -25.69 20.37
N VAL A 10 29.03 -25.87 19.53
CA VAL A 10 28.04 -24.82 19.19
C VAL A 10 26.98 -24.69 20.27
N LYS A 11 26.90 -23.54 20.92
CA LYS A 11 25.95 -23.26 22.01
C LYS A 11 24.91 -22.21 21.70
N LYS A 12 25.28 -21.21 20.90
CA LYS A 12 24.42 -20.04 20.64
C LYS A 12 24.35 -19.76 19.15
N VAL A 13 23.17 -19.84 18.60
CA VAL A 13 22.99 -19.72 17.14
C VAL A 13 21.95 -18.69 16.78
N CYS A 14 22.04 -18.17 15.56
CA CYS A 14 20.91 -17.52 14.89
C CYS A 14 20.58 -18.26 13.59
N VAL A 15 19.29 -18.29 13.25
CA VAL A 15 18.78 -18.96 12.06
C VAL A 15 17.90 -18.00 11.26
N ASP A 16 17.99 -18.11 9.93
CA ASP A 16 17.19 -17.31 9.01
C ASP A 16 16.95 -18.07 7.71
N ASP A 17 15.91 -17.66 6.96
CA ASP A 17 15.67 -18.23 5.65
C ASP A 17 16.39 -17.48 4.53
N PHE A 18 16.77 -18.19 3.48
CA PHE A 18 17.26 -17.59 2.24
C PHE A 18 16.63 -18.20 1.01
N ALA A 19 16.34 -17.40 0.00
CA ALA A 19 15.73 -17.89 -1.22
C ALA A 19 16.73 -18.71 -2.04
N LEU A 20 16.46 -20.02 -2.22
CA LEU A 20 17.10 -20.85 -3.23
C LEU A 20 16.60 -20.47 -4.62
N ARG A 21 15.29 -20.41 -4.79
CA ARG A 21 14.63 -19.86 -5.97
C ARG A 21 13.53 -18.92 -5.49
N LYS A 22 13.71 -17.61 -5.74
CA LYS A 22 12.78 -16.57 -5.26
C LYS A 22 11.33 -16.91 -5.59
N ARG A 23 10.45 -16.90 -4.58
CA ARG A 23 9.03 -17.28 -4.62
C ARG A 23 8.72 -18.77 -4.76
N PHE A 24 9.72 -19.65 -4.91
CA PHE A 24 9.49 -21.09 -5.10
C PHE A 24 10.09 -21.94 -4.00
N SER A 25 11.38 -21.76 -3.71
CA SER A 25 12.07 -22.59 -2.71
C SER A 25 13.01 -21.76 -1.86
N TYR A 26 13.08 -22.16 -0.59
CA TYR A 26 13.88 -21.50 0.44
C TYR A 26 14.71 -22.54 1.16
N GLY A 27 15.88 -22.14 1.60
CA GLY A 27 16.74 -22.88 2.52
C GLY A 27 16.87 -22.13 3.83
N THR A 28 17.47 -22.78 4.83
CA THR A 28 17.77 -22.21 6.14
C THR A 28 19.28 -22.16 6.35
N VAL A 29 19.77 -21.06 6.93
CA VAL A 29 21.16 -20.87 7.35
C VAL A 29 21.24 -20.85 8.87
N MET A 30 22.29 -21.46 9.43
CA MET A 30 22.66 -21.38 10.84
C MET A 30 24.00 -20.66 10.98
N VAL A 31 24.02 -19.67 11.87
CA VAL A 31 25.22 -18.88 12.15
C VAL A 31 25.48 -18.94 13.66
N ASP A 32 26.72 -19.15 14.03
CA ASP A 32 27.14 -19.09 15.41
C ASP A 32 27.25 -17.64 15.89
N LEU A 33 26.60 -17.35 17.02
CA LEU A 33 26.57 -15.99 17.60
C LEU A 33 27.88 -15.57 18.29
N GLU A 34 28.78 -16.52 18.54
CA GLU A 34 30.07 -16.24 19.20
C GLU A 34 31.18 -16.04 18.18
N SER A 35 31.33 -16.94 17.22
CA SER A 35 32.35 -16.84 16.18
C SER A 35 31.91 -16.02 14.95
N HIS A 36 30.61 -15.71 14.84
CA HIS A 36 30.00 -15.00 13.70
C HIS A 36 30.16 -15.75 12.36
N LYS A 37 30.35 -17.09 12.39
CA LYS A 37 30.53 -17.92 11.21
C LYS A 37 29.26 -18.64 10.84
N ILE A 38 29.07 -18.82 9.53
CA ILE A 38 28.05 -19.74 9.04
C ILE A 38 28.48 -21.16 9.37
N ILE A 39 27.66 -21.84 10.16
CA ILE A 39 27.94 -23.23 10.62
C ILE A 39 27.47 -24.21 9.57
N ASP A 40 26.25 -24.04 9.10
CA ASP A 40 25.63 -24.98 8.17
C ASP A 40 24.46 -24.38 7.42
N LEU A 41 24.04 -25.03 6.33
CA LEU A 41 22.90 -24.71 5.52
C LEU A 41 22.10 -25.95 5.16
N ILE A 42 20.77 -25.82 5.05
CA ILE A 42 19.88 -26.87 4.53
C ILE A 42 18.96 -26.30 3.44
N PRO A 43 18.50 -27.12 2.45
CA PRO A 43 17.71 -26.66 1.31
C PRO A 43 16.21 -26.54 1.60
N THR A 44 15.85 -26.38 2.85
CA THR A 44 14.46 -26.38 3.31
C THR A 44 14.24 -25.40 4.45
N ARG A 45 12.98 -25.03 4.65
CA ARG A 45 12.48 -24.37 5.86
C ARG A 45 11.29 -25.16 6.47
N ASN A 46 11.18 -26.46 6.16
CA ASN A 46 10.14 -27.30 6.75
C ASN A 46 10.46 -27.53 8.23
N THR A 47 9.47 -27.38 9.11
CA THR A 47 9.64 -27.50 10.56
C THR A 47 10.28 -28.81 10.99
N ASN A 48 9.90 -29.94 10.40
CA ASN A 48 10.44 -31.26 10.79
C ASN A 48 11.89 -31.43 10.34
N GLU A 49 12.22 -31.00 9.12
CA GLU A 49 13.59 -31.08 8.60
C GLU A 49 14.53 -30.12 9.34
N VAL A 50 14.03 -28.89 9.67
CA VAL A 50 14.78 -27.94 10.51
C VAL A 50 14.99 -28.50 11.93
N LYS A 51 13.98 -29.15 12.52
CA LYS A 51 14.11 -29.84 13.81
C LYS A 51 15.21 -30.88 13.76
N GLU A 52 15.19 -31.80 12.77
CA GLU A 52 16.19 -32.84 12.63
C GLU A 52 17.60 -32.27 12.43
N TRP A 53 17.70 -31.16 11.73
CA TRP A 53 18.95 -30.46 11.52
C TRP A 53 19.47 -29.81 12.80
N LEU A 54 18.64 -29.15 13.57
CA LEU A 54 18.98 -28.56 14.88
C LEU A 54 19.42 -29.67 15.87
N SER A 55 18.74 -30.82 15.89
CA SER A 55 19.07 -31.97 16.77
C SER A 55 20.48 -32.55 16.53
N LYS A 56 21.11 -32.24 15.38
CA LYS A 56 22.52 -32.64 15.12
C LYS A 56 23.53 -31.77 15.87
N HIS A 57 23.08 -30.73 16.58
CA HIS A 57 23.89 -29.83 17.39
C HIS A 57 23.38 -29.86 18.84
N PRO A 58 23.76 -30.87 19.63
CA PRO A 58 23.08 -31.21 20.89
C PRO A 58 23.25 -30.18 22.01
N ASN A 59 24.22 -29.28 21.89
CA ASN A 59 24.59 -28.35 22.97
C ASN A 59 24.08 -26.92 22.72
N ILE A 60 23.10 -26.73 21.80
CA ILE A 60 22.50 -25.43 21.58
C ILE A 60 21.66 -25.04 22.80
N GLU A 61 22.02 -23.92 23.43
CA GLU A 61 21.36 -23.33 24.59
C GLU A 61 20.47 -22.13 24.20
N VAL A 62 20.89 -21.37 23.17
CA VAL A 62 20.22 -20.15 22.71
C VAL A 62 20.05 -20.17 21.20
N ILE A 63 18.84 -19.87 20.74
CA ILE A 63 18.53 -19.68 19.33
C ILE A 63 17.86 -18.31 19.09
N SER A 64 18.52 -17.47 18.29
CA SER A 64 17.92 -16.21 17.79
C SER A 64 17.28 -16.47 16.42
N ARG A 65 16.06 -15.98 16.23
CA ARG A 65 15.27 -16.21 15.01
C ARG A 65 14.33 -15.04 14.72
N ASP A 66 13.80 -15.01 13.51
CA ASP A 66 12.65 -14.18 13.20
C ASP A 66 11.37 -14.69 13.90
N GLY A 67 10.28 -13.96 13.77
CA GLY A 67 8.97 -14.29 14.37
C GLY A 67 8.24 -15.48 13.70
N ALA A 68 8.88 -16.21 12.79
CA ALA A 68 8.24 -17.32 12.09
C ALA A 68 7.99 -18.52 13.00
N GLN A 69 6.72 -18.92 13.13
CA GLN A 69 6.30 -20.01 14.00
C GLN A 69 6.97 -21.35 13.65
N LEU A 70 7.39 -21.53 12.39
CA LEU A 70 8.08 -22.74 11.96
C LEU A 70 9.41 -22.94 12.71
N TYR A 71 10.21 -21.87 12.90
CA TYR A 71 11.48 -21.94 13.65
C TYR A 71 11.23 -22.07 15.15
N ALA A 72 10.20 -21.42 15.68
CA ALA A 72 9.79 -21.57 17.06
C ALA A 72 9.50 -23.06 17.40
N ASN A 73 8.66 -23.68 16.58
CA ASN A 73 8.27 -25.08 16.75
C ASN A 73 9.45 -26.05 16.52
N ALA A 74 10.31 -25.78 15.53
CA ALA A 74 11.48 -26.62 15.26
C ALA A 74 12.48 -26.56 16.42
N ALA A 75 12.73 -25.37 16.95
CA ALA A 75 13.63 -25.16 18.09
C ALA A 75 13.13 -25.88 19.35
N GLU A 76 11.86 -25.69 19.71
CA GLU A 76 11.26 -26.31 20.90
C GLU A 76 11.22 -27.84 20.79
N ARG A 77 10.91 -28.39 19.59
CA ARG A 77 10.89 -29.84 19.37
C ARG A 77 12.27 -30.48 19.28
N SER A 78 13.30 -29.71 18.92
CA SER A 78 14.68 -30.22 18.87
C SER A 78 15.38 -30.15 20.23
N HIS A 79 15.14 -29.08 20.99
CA HIS A 79 15.76 -28.81 22.29
C HIS A 79 14.65 -28.25 23.22
N PRO A 80 13.92 -29.15 23.91
CA PRO A 80 12.85 -28.71 24.82
C PRO A 80 13.39 -27.75 25.88
N GLY A 81 12.72 -26.59 26.04
CA GLY A 81 13.15 -25.55 26.98
C GLY A 81 14.30 -24.68 26.51
N ILE A 82 14.69 -24.72 25.24
CA ILE A 82 15.73 -23.87 24.67
C ILE A 82 15.37 -22.37 24.80
N THR A 83 16.37 -21.55 25.11
CA THR A 83 16.19 -20.08 25.15
C THR A 83 16.03 -19.53 23.74
N GLN A 84 14.79 -19.22 23.35
CA GLN A 84 14.48 -18.59 22.06
C GLN A 84 14.50 -17.07 22.20
N VAL A 85 15.04 -16.39 21.21
CA VAL A 85 15.19 -14.94 21.16
C VAL A 85 14.61 -14.39 19.86
N SER A 86 13.55 -13.61 19.94
CA SER A 86 12.98 -12.94 18.78
C SER A 86 13.80 -11.73 18.36
N ASP A 87 13.96 -11.54 17.06
CA ASP A 87 14.70 -10.43 16.51
C ASP A 87 13.94 -9.10 16.63
N ARG A 88 14.60 -8.12 17.27
CA ARG A 88 14.06 -6.78 17.52
C ARG A 88 13.65 -6.05 16.25
N PHE A 89 14.43 -6.20 15.19
CA PHE A 89 14.12 -5.57 13.91
C PHE A 89 12.79 -6.08 13.34
N HIS A 90 12.57 -7.39 13.37
CA HIS A 90 11.34 -8.00 12.89
C HIS A 90 10.13 -7.66 13.75
N ILE A 91 10.33 -7.53 15.06
CA ILE A 91 9.28 -7.08 15.99
C ILE A 91 8.84 -5.64 15.65
N ILE A 92 9.78 -4.69 15.52
CA ILE A 92 9.49 -3.30 15.15
C ILE A 92 8.86 -3.23 13.76
N LYS A 93 9.39 -3.96 12.82
CA LYS A 93 8.87 -4.02 11.45
C LYS A 93 7.42 -4.50 11.42
N GLY A 94 7.08 -5.52 12.20
CA GLY A 94 5.70 -5.99 12.34
C GLY A 94 4.74 -4.90 12.84
N LEU A 95 5.13 -4.14 13.87
CA LEU A 95 4.35 -3.01 14.39
C LEU A 95 4.15 -1.92 13.33
N THR A 96 5.24 -1.51 12.69
CA THR A 96 5.18 -0.43 11.69
C THR A 96 4.39 -0.85 10.45
N GLU A 97 4.41 -2.12 10.06
CA GLU A 97 3.58 -2.67 8.99
C GLU A 97 2.10 -2.71 9.38
N ALA A 98 1.76 -3.09 10.63
CA ALA A 98 0.39 -3.08 11.13
C ALA A 98 -0.19 -1.65 11.12
N ILE A 99 0.55 -0.67 11.63
CA ILE A 99 0.15 0.75 11.60
C ILE A 99 0.04 1.26 10.17
N THR A 100 0.96 0.90 9.29
CA THR A 100 0.91 1.27 7.86
C THR A 100 -0.36 0.73 7.19
N LYS A 101 -0.73 -0.52 7.45
CA LYS A 101 -1.96 -1.13 6.93
C LYS A 101 -3.20 -0.40 7.44
N TYR A 102 -3.24 -0.10 8.73
CA TYR A 102 -4.30 0.71 9.33
C TYR A 102 -4.42 2.07 8.66
N MET A 103 -3.32 2.82 8.54
CA MET A 103 -3.32 4.14 7.91
C MET A 103 -3.78 4.08 6.45
N ILE A 104 -3.37 3.05 5.70
CA ILE A 104 -3.80 2.86 4.31
C ILE A 104 -5.30 2.57 4.22
N ARG A 105 -5.85 1.83 5.17
CA ARG A 105 -7.27 1.48 5.22
C ARG A 105 -8.14 2.66 5.64
N THR A 106 -7.70 3.41 6.64
CA THR A 106 -8.52 4.41 7.33
C THR A 106 -8.43 5.78 6.70
N PHE A 107 -7.22 6.21 6.29
CA PHE A 107 -7.01 7.55 5.78
C PHE A 107 -6.98 7.59 4.25
N PRO A 108 -7.53 8.65 3.62
CA PRO A 108 -7.40 8.89 2.19
C PRO A 108 -5.93 9.09 1.77
N ALA A 109 -5.64 9.00 0.48
CA ALA A 109 -4.29 9.26 -0.04
C ALA A 109 -3.82 10.70 0.23
N ARG A 110 -4.76 11.65 0.32
CA ARG A 110 -4.58 13.03 0.73
C ARG A 110 -5.39 13.25 2.00
N ILE A 111 -4.73 13.65 3.06
CA ILE A 111 -5.31 13.90 4.38
C ILE A 111 -5.53 15.40 4.50
N GLU A 112 -6.74 15.78 4.85
CA GLU A 112 -7.16 17.16 5.03
C GLU A 112 -6.77 17.66 6.40
N ILE A 113 -6.20 18.87 6.45
CA ILE A 113 -5.91 19.59 7.70
C ILE A 113 -6.37 21.04 7.55
N PRO A 114 -6.69 21.74 8.66
CA PRO A 114 -6.89 23.18 8.64
C PRO A 114 -5.64 23.89 8.10
N ALA A 115 -5.82 24.90 7.25
CA ALA A 115 -4.71 25.64 6.68
C ALA A 115 -3.94 26.44 7.73
N VAL A 116 -2.64 26.44 7.62
CA VAL A 116 -1.74 27.00 8.65
C VAL A 116 -1.26 28.42 8.30
N SER A 117 -1.39 28.87 7.05
CA SER A 117 -0.89 30.18 6.60
C SER A 117 -1.68 30.78 5.43
N ALA A 118 -1.49 32.08 5.15
CA ALA A 118 -2.06 32.76 3.98
C ALA A 118 -1.60 32.16 2.63
N GLU A 119 -0.42 31.53 2.57
CA GLU A 119 0.04 30.71 1.43
C GLU A 119 -0.88 29.51 1.20
N ALA A 120 -1.58 29.07 2.22
CA ALA A 120 -2.56 28.00 2.16
C ALA A 120 -3.77 28.33 1.29
N ASP A 121 -4.16 29.59 1.14
CA ASP A 121 -5.25 29.99 0.25
C ASP A 121 -4.88 29.85 -1.23
N GLU A 122 -3.61 30.05 -1.59
CA GLU A 122 -3.10 29.74 -2.94
C GLU A 122 -3.07 28.24 -3.19
N ILE A 123 -2.61 27.48 -2.20
CA ILE A 123 -2.56 26.01 -2.23
C ILE A 123 -3.97 25.43 -2.31
N LEU A 124 -4.95 26.03 -1.66
CA LEU A 124 -6.37 25.66 -1.72
C LEU A 124 -6.98 25.84 -3.09
N LYS A 125 -6.72 26.98 -3.74
CA LYS A 125 -7.10 27.18 -5.14
C LYS A 125 -6.54 26.07 -6.02
N LEU A 126 -5.35 25.57 -5.70
CA LEU A 126 -4.68 24.45 -6.39
C LEU A 126 -5.31 23.09 -6.15
N HIS A 127 -5.83 22.83 -4.97
CA HIS A 127 -6.54 21.58 -4.67
C HIS A 127 -7.89 21.47 -5.35
N ASN A 128 -8.53 22.61 -5.59
CA ASN A 128 -9.73 22.68 -6.42
C ASN A 128 -9.43 22.54 -7.92
N ILE A 129 -8.14 22.57 -8.32
CA ILE A 129 -7.71 22.27 -9.68
C ILE A 129 -7.80 20.76 -9.92
N ASN A 130 -9.01 20.30 -10.23
CA ASN A 130 -9.24 18.92 -10.67
C ASN A 130 -8.86 18.68 -12.14
N ASN A 131 -8.47 19.71 -12.85
CA ASN A 131 -8.23 19.75 -14.27
C ASN A 131 -6.73 19.61 -14.56
N ARG A 132 -6.37 18.68 -15.44
CA ARG A 132 -4.97 18.46 -15.84
C ARG A 132 -4.36 19.69 -16.51
N LYS A 133 -5.13 20.42 -17.32
CA LYS A 133 -4.70 21.65 -18.01
C LYS A 133 -4.26 22.70 -17.00
N GLU A 134 -5.09 22.97 -16.00
CA GLU A 134 -4.80 23.94 -14.94
C GLU A 134 -3.57 23.57 -14.13
N ARG A 135 -3.36 22.26 -13.82
CA ARG A 135 -2.15 21.79 -13.14
C ARG A 135 -0.90 22.00 -13.96
N VAL A 136 -0.97 21.78 -15.27
CA VAL A 136 0.14 22.02 -16.18
C VAL A 136 0.43 23.51 -16.30
N SER A 137 -0.60 24.35 -16.53
CA SER A 137 -0.48 25.81 -16.56
C SER A 137 0.16 26.36 -15.29
N PHE A 138 -0.29 25.89 -14.12
CA PHE A 138 0.29 26.27 -12.84
C PHE A 138 1.77 25.84 -12.70
N ALA A 139 2.11 24.61 -13.11
CA ALA A 139 3.49 24.18 -13.06
C ALA A 139 4.41 25.06 -13.91
N HIS A 140 3.96 25.46 -15.12
CA HIS A 140 4.69 26.39 -15.99
C HIS A 140 4.78 27.79 -15.35
N GLN A 141 3.70 28.33 -14.82
CA GLN A 141 3.68 29.62 -14.13
C GLN A 141 4.69 29.64 -12.97
N LYS A 142 4.61 28.67 -12.05
CA LYS A 142 5.54 28.60 -10.90
C LYS A 142 6.99 28.37 -11.32
N ARG A 143 7.22 27.69 -12.44
CA ARG A 143 8.55 27.53 -13.00
C ARG A 143 9.12 28.86 -13.55
N SER A 144 8.26 29.69 -14.17
CA SER A 144 8.65 31.04 -14.63
C SER A 144 8.91 32.00 -13.45
N GLU A 145 8.33 31.74 -12.28
CA GLU A 145 8.61 32.44 -11.02
C GLU A 145 9.89 31.92 -10.32
N ASN A 146 10.75 31.13 -11.01
CA ASN A 146 11.99 30.54 -10.54
C ASN A 146 11.85 29.50 -9.42
N MET A 147 10.68 28.95 -9.17
CA MET A 147 10.52 27.85 -8.22
C MET A 147 11.18 26.56 -8.73
N THR A 148 11.76 25.80 -7.81
CA THR A 148 12.34 24.49 -8.14
C THR A 148 11.27 23.46 -8.42
N VAL A 149 11.59 22.42 -9.20
CA VAL A 149 10.66 21.32 -9.49
C VAL A 149 10.18 20.61 -8.21
N ASN A 150 11.04 20.57 -7.18
CA ASN A 150 10.71 20.00 -5.88
C ASN A 150 9.64 20.81 -5.14
N GLU A 151 9.77 22.14 -5.13
CA GLU A 151 8.79 23.05 -4.52
C GLU A 151 7.45 22.98 -5.25
N ILE A 152 7.47 23.00 -6.59
CA ILE A 152 6.24 22.84 -7.40
C ILE A 152 5.59 21.48 -7.13
N ALA A 153 6.38 20.40 -6.96
CA ALA A 153 5.87 19.09 -6.63
C ALA A 153 5.21 19.06 -5.25
N LEU A 154 5.75 19.79 -4.30
CA LEU A 154 5.16 20.01 -2.97
C LEU A 154 3.81 20.73 -3.08
N LEU A 155 3.78 21.88 -3.76
CA LEU A 155 2.57 22.68 -3.97
C LEU A 155 1.46 21.88 -4.66
N LEU A 156 1.79 21.15 -5.74
CA LEU A 156 0.83 20.34 -6.49
C LEU A 156 0.50 19.00 -5.82
N HIS A 157 1.08 18.68 -4.63
CA HIS A 157 0.99 17.38 -3.97
C HIS A 157 1.21 16.21 -4.96
N SER A 158 2.17 16.39 -5.84
CA SER A 158 2.50 15.47 -6.92
C SER A 158 3.94 14.99 -6.79
N SER A 159 4.29 13.87 -7.47
CA SER A 159 5.68 13.45 -7.52
C SER A 159 6.50 14.41 -8.40
N VAL A 160 7.79 14.58 -8.09
CA VAL A 160 8.74 15.32 -8.92
C VAL A 160 8.70 14.87 -10.39
N LYS A 161 8.60 13.56 -10.60
CA LYS A 161 8.47 12.96 -11.93
C LYS A 161 7.17 13.39 -12.66
N THR A 162 6.10 13.60 -11.91
CA THR A 162 4.83 14.10 -12.47
C THR A 162 4.96 15.55 -12.89
N VAL A 163 5.60 16.38 -12.07
CA VAL A 163 5.82 17.80 -12.39
C VAL A 163 6.77 17.96 -13.59
N GLN A 164 7.84 17.15 -13.66
CA GLN A 164 8.70 17.12 -14.85
C GLN A 164 7.93 16.82 -16.13
N LYS A 165 6.98 15.86 -16.07
CA LYS A 165 6.08 15.58 -17.21
C LYS A 165 5.15 16.75 -17.53
N TYR A 166 4.65 17.46 -16.50
CA TYR A 166 3.82 18.64 -16.72
C TYR A 166 4.58 19.76 -17.44
N LEU A 167 5.85 20.00 -17.05
CA LEU A 167 6.69 20.99 -17.69
C LEU A 167 7.13 20.64 -19.13
N MET A 168 6.95 19.38 -19.55
CA MET A 168 7.17 18.95 -20.94
C MET A 168 5.93 19.08 -21.83
N LEU A 169 4.77 19.40 -21.26
CA LEU A 169 3.50 19.50 -21.98
C LEU A 169 3.16 20.97 -22.23
N ASP A 170 2.67 21.28 -23.42
CA ASP A 170 2.12 22.60 -23.69
C ASP A 170 0.73 22.73 -23.03
N PRO A 171 0.50 23.72 -22.14
CA PRO A 171 -0.79 23.92 -21.50
C PRO A 171 -1.94 24.12 -22.50
N ASP A 172 -1.67 24.74 -23.65
CA ASP A 172 -2.70 25.08 -24.65
C ASP A 172 -3.12 23.87 -25.50
N GLU A 173 -2.25 22.86 -25.61
CA GLU A 173 -2.56 21.60 -26.31
C GLU A 173 -3.37 20.61 -25.43
N ILE A 174 -3.53 20.88 -24.13
CA ILE A 174 -4.20 19.96 -23.21
C ILE A 174 -5.69 20.24 -23.16
N GLU A 175 -6.49 19.31 -23.66
CA GLU A 175 -7.94 19.31 -23.44
C GLU A 175 -8.34 18.54 -22.14
N ASN A 176 -9.26 19.15 -21.40
CA ASN A 176 -9.86 18.46 -20.25
C ASN A 176 -10.79 17.34 -20.74
N ARG A 177 -10.63 16.12 -20.21
CA ARG A 177 -11.47 14.96 -20.63
C ARG A 177 -12.96 15.18 -20.44
N THR A 178 -13.37 15.92 -19.43
CA THR A 178 -14.77 16.28 -19.19
C THR A 178 -15.28 17.20 -20.28
N ILE A 179 -14.51 18.24 -20.62
CA ILE A 179 -14.84 19.18 -21.69
C ILE A 179 -14.88 18.47 -23.05
N VAL A 180 -13.93 17.55 -23.31
CA VAL A 180 -13.91 16.74 -24.53
C VAL A 180 -15.17 15.87 -24.64
N LYS A 181 -15.59 15.23 -23.54
CA LYS A 181 -16.83 14.44 -23.51
C LYS A 181 -18.06 15.29 -23.77
N GLU A 182 -18.16 16.46 -23.14
CA GLU A 182 -19.26 17.40 -23.35
C GLU A 182 -19.28 17.96 -24.76
N LYS A 183 -18.14 18.41 -25.28
CA LYS A 183 -18.01 18.87 -26.67
C LYS A 183 -18.44 17.79 -27.66
N LYS A 184 -17.99 16.53 -27.48
CA LYS A 184 -18.42 15.41 -28.34
C LYS A 184 -19.92 15.15 -28.26
N HIS A 185 -20.49 15.21 -27.06
CA HIS A 185 -21.93 15.06 -26.86
C HIS A 185 -22.71 16.18 -27.53
N LEU A 186 -22.34 17.45 -27.34
CA LEU A 186 -22.95 18.60 -27.98
C LEU A 186 -22.84 18.54 -29.51
N LEU A 187 -21.69 18.13 -30.05
CA LEU A 187 -21.50 17.93 -31.48
C LEU A 187 -22.43 16.85 -32.02
N ALA A 188 -22.52 15.70 -31.34
CA ALA A 188 -23.41 14.61 -31.73
C ALA A 188 -24.90 15.05 -31.67
N MET A 189 -25.30 15.80 -30.65
CA MET A 189 -26.64 16.37 -30.56
C MET A 189 -26.92 17.35 -31.70
N LYS A 190 -25.95 18.22 -32.03
CA LYS A 190 -26.08 19.21 -33.10
C LYS A 190 -26.19 18.51 -34.47
N GLN A 191 -25.37 17.47 -34.71
CA GLN A 191 -25.48 16.67 -35.93
C GLN A 191 -26.84 16.00 -36.05
N LYS A 192 -27.32 15.36 -34.99
CA LYS A 192 -28.63 14.72 -34.96
C LYS A 192 -29.77 15.72 -35.11
N GLN A 193 -29.66 16.92 -34.55
CA GLN A 193 -30.65 17.99 -34.77
C GLN A 193 -30.70 18.41 -36.24
N ASN A 194 -29.55 18.51 -36.91
CA ASN A 194 -29.50 18.81 -38.35
C ASN A 194 -30.18 17.72 -39.16
N GLU A 195 -29.95 16.44 -38.88
CA GLU A 195 -30.61 15.30 -39.53
C GLU A 195 -32.15 15.36 -39.34
N VAL A 196 -32.60 15.66 -38.13
CA VAL A 196 -34.03 15.82 -37.82
C VAL A 196 -34.65 17.00 -38.63
N ASN A 197 -33.94 18.11 -38.70
CA ASN A 197 -34.39 19.29 -39.44
C ASN A 197 -34.45 18.99 -40.96
N GLU A 198 -33.48 18.29 -41.51
CA GLU A 198 -33.45 17.87 -42.87
C GLU A 198 -34.60 16.89 -43.21
N ALA A 199 -34.82 15.88 -42.37
CA ALA A 199 -35.94 14.95 -42.54
C ALA A 199 -37.28 15.68 -42.55
N ARG A 200 -37.47 16.65 -41.61
CA ARG A 200 -38.69 17.46 -41.57
C ARG A 200 -38.83 18.39 -42.75
N ALA A 201 -37.74 18.94 -43.28
CA ALA A 201 -37.75 19.77 -44.50
C ALA A 201 -38.13 18.97 -45.77
N LEU A 202 -37.62 17.76 -45.88
CA LEU A 202 -37.98 16.88 -47.00
C LEU A 202 -39.44 16.43 -46.93
N ALA A 203 -39.91 16.09 -45.75
CA ALA A 203 -41.32 15.75 -45.52
C ALA A 203 -42.27 16.89 -45.87
N LYS A 204 -41.92 18.15 -45.49
CA LYS A 204 -42.67 19.37 -45.89
C LYS A 204 -42.71 19.57 -47.40
N LYS A 205 -41.72 19.11 -48.15
CA LYS A 205 -41.70 19.13 -49.62
C LYS A 205 -42.49 18.01 -50.25
N GLY A 206 -43.16 17.15 -49.47
CA GLY A 206 -43.99 16.07 -49.94
C GLY A 206 -43.21 14.80 -50.31
N VAL A 207 -41.93 14.67 -49.95
CA VAL A 207 -41.10 13.48 -50.22
C VAL A 207 -41.61 12.30 -49.35
N PRO A 208 -41.84 11.11 -49.92
CA PRO A 208 -42.30 9.94 -49.20
C PRO A 208 -41.24 9.49 -48.13
N ILE A 209 -41.71 8.95 -47.00
CA ILE A 209 -40.87 8.52 -45.90
C ILE A 209 -39.81 7.48 -46.35
N GLU A 210 -40.17 6.60 -47.27
CA GLU A 210 -39.26 5.58 -47.80
C GLU A 210 -38.11 6.17 -48.59
N GLU A 211 -38.36 7.25 -49.31
CA GLU A 211 -37.37 7.97 -50.09
C GLU A 211 -36.46 8.81 -49.21
N ILE A 212 -37.03 9.46 -48.20
CA ILE A 212 -36.28 10.18 -47.14
C ILE A 212 -35.34 9.18 -46.39
N ALA A 213 -35.87 8.01 -46.06
CA ALA A 213 -35.10 6.98 -45.37
C ALA A 213 -33.91 6.49 -46.21
N LYS A 214 -34.08 6.29 -47.50
CA LYS A 214 -33.01 5.92 -48.44
C LYS A 214 -31.97 7.03 -48.58
N THR A 215 -32.41 8.27 -48.77
CA THR A 215 -31.53 9.44 -48.95
C THR A 215 -30.67 9.71 -47.70
N MET A 216 -31.26 9.57 -46.55
CA MET A 216 -30.56 9.83 -45.26
C MET A 216 -29.88 8.57 -44.68
N HIS A 217 -29.93 7.43 -45.37
CA HIS A 217 -29.37 6.16 -44.88
C HIS A 217 -29.92 5.71 -43.51
N HIS A 218 -31.20 5.97 -43.29
CA HIS A 218 -31.91 5.57 -42.05
C HIS A 218 -33.03 4.57 -42.36
N THR A 219 -33.56 3.95 -41.30
CA THR A 219 -34.79 3.13 -41.44
C THR A 219 -36.04 4.02 -41.47
N CYS A 220 -37.10 3.56 -42.15
CA CYS A 220 -38.38 4.26 -42.17
C CYS A 220 -38.89 4.56 -40.75
N LYS A 221 -38.70 3.63 -39.81
CA LYS A 221 -39.05 3.80 -38.38
C LYS A 221 -38.29 4.95 -37.72
N THR A 222 -37.01 5.17 -38.09
CA THR A 222 -36.19 6.28 -37.57
C THR A 222 -36.73 7.60 -38.09
N ILE A 223 -37.04 7.69 -39.40
CA ILE A 223 -37.60 8.87 -40.02
C ILE A 223 -38.97 9.20 -39.41
N GLN A 224 -39.86 8.20 -39.20
CA GLN A 224 -41.15 8.43 -38.54
C GLN A 224 -40.96 9.04 -37.16
N ARG A 225 -39.96 8.58 -36.37
CA ARG A 225 -39.63 9.19 -35.08
C ARG A 225 -39.13 10.62 -35.20
N TYR A 226 -38.30 10.95 -36.20
CA TYR A 226 -37.83 12.31 -36.46
C TYR A 226 -38.94 13.27 -36.83
N LEU A 227 -39.98 12.77 -37.47
CA LEU A 227 -41.14 13.54 -37.88
C LEU A 227 -42.17 13.70 -36.74
N SER A 228 -42.07 12.93 -35.68
CA SER A 228 -42.96 13.07 -34.51
C SER A 228 -42.80 14.47 -33.87
N PRO A 229 -43.91 15.13 -33.52
CA PRO A 229 -43.89 16.47 -32.84
C PRO A 229 -43.14 16.40 -31.53
N ASP A 230 -43.25 15.26 -30.80
CA ASP A 230 -42.71 15.09 -29.45
C ASP A 230 -41.24 14.61 -29.48
N TYR A 231 -40.63 14.49 -30.64
CA TYR A 231 -39.26 13.98 -30.75
C TYR A 231 -38.25 15.03 -30.27
N SER A 232 -37.55 14.73 -29.18
CA SER A 232 -36.38 15.48 -28.67
C SER A 232 -35.08 14.82 -29.05
N VAL A 233 -34.07 15.60 -29.40
CA VAL A 233 -32.71 15.17 -29.68
C VAL A 233 -31.96 14.89 -28.39
N GLU A 234 -32.49 15.36 -27.25
CA GLU A 234 -31.87 15.15 -25.95
C GLU A 234 -31.75 13.64 -25.63
N ASP A 235 -30.54 13.21 -25.29
CA ASP A 235 -30.29 11.84 -24.85
C ASP A 235 -30.64 11.74 -23.36
N GLY A 236 -31.83 11.26 -23.05
CA GLY A 236 -32.29 11.02 -21.67
C GLY A 236 -31.40 10.04 -20.88
N HIS A 237 -30.48 9.34 -21.55
CA HIS A 237 -29.51 8.46 -20.92
C HIS A 237 -28.14 9.14 -20.67
N TYR A 238 -27.91 10.34 -21.21
CA TYR A 238 -26.67 11.06 -20.96
C TYR A 238 -26.57 11.43 -19.48
N ASN A 239 -25.52 10.92 -18.84
CA ASN A 239 -25.31 11.00 -17.39
C ASN A 239 -26.36 10.29 -16.51
N ALA A 240 -27.33 9.55 -17.08
CA ALA A 240 -28.26 8.75 -16.31
C ALA A 240 -27.53 7.60 -15.56
N ARG A 241 -27.95 7.34 -14.33
CA ARG A 241 -27.45 6.20 -13.54
C ARG A 241 -28.20 4.95 -13.96
N ILE A 242 -27.56 4.10 -14.75
CA ILE A 242 -28.09 2.78 -15.09
C ILE A 242 -27.69 1.84 -13.94
N PRO A 243 -28.65 1.19 -13.23
CA PRO A 243 -28.34 0.23 -12.18
C PRO A 243 -27.50 -0.92 -12.74
N GLY A 244 -26.30 -1.10 -12.20
CA GLY A 244 -25.40 -2.18 -12.59
C GLY A 244 -25.69 -3.47 -11.83
N LYS A 245 -24.97 -4.55 -12.14
CA LYS A 245 -25.07 -5.85 -11.44
C LYS A 245 -24.85 -5.77 -9.93
N LEU A 246 -24.22 -4.70 -9.45
CA LEU A 246 -23.93 -4.47 -8.04
C LEU A 246 -25.10 -3.79 -7.30
N ALA A 247 -26.05 -3.17 -8.02
CA ALA A 247 -27.11 -2.35 -7.43
C ALA A 247 -27.85 -3.02 -6.26
N PRO A 248 -28.21 -4.30 -6.30
CA PRO A 248 -28.89 -4.97 -5.18
C PRO A 248 -28.02 -5.12 -3.91
N TYR A 249 -26.70 -5.02 -4.05
CA TYR A 249 -25.71 -5.28 -2.99
C TYR A 249 -25.02 -4.00 -2.50
N GLU A 250 -25.32 -2.83 -3.07
CA GLU A 250 -24.61 -1.58 -2.80
C GLU A 250 -24.59 -1.21 -1.32
N ALA A 251 -25.73 -1.28 -0.64
CA ALA A 251 -25.85 -0.96 0.78
C ALA A 251 -25.03 -1.91 1.67
N GLU A 252 -25.07 -3.21 1.36
CA GLU A 252 -24.31 -4.21 2.08
C GLU A 252 -22.80 -4.07 1.87
N VAL A 253 -22.38 -3.78 0.64
CA VAL A 253 -20.97 -3.53 0.31
C VAL A 253 -20.43 -2.31 1.06
N ILE A 254 -21.21 -1.24 1.16
CA ILE A 254 -20.83 -0.04 1.93
C ILE A 254 -20.69 -0.39 3.41
N LYS A 255 -21.67 -1.12 3.99
CA LYS A 255 -21.66 -1.55 5.39
C LYS A 255 -20.42 -2.41 5.70
N LEU A 256 -20.23 -3.50 4.96
CA LEU A 256 -19.09 -4.41 5.17
C LEU A 256 -17.74 -3.69 4.98
N ARG A 257 -17.69 -2.70 4.09
CA ARG A 257 -16.49 -1.91 3.91
C ARG A 257 -16.24 -0.95 5.07
N SER A 258 -17.28 -0.36 5.67
CA SER A 258 -17.16 0.48 6.86
C SER A 258 -16.70 -0.33 8.10
N GLU A 259 -17.08 -1.61 8.16
CA GLU A 259 -16.62 -2.58 9.17
C GLU A 259 -15.16 -3.04 8.95
N GLY A 260 -14.47 -2.53 7.92
CA GLY A 260 -13.06 -2.82 7.66
C GLY A 260 -12.77 -4.06 6.81
N MET A 261 -13.80 -4.75 6.29
CA MET A 261 -13.60 -5.93 5.47
C MET A 261 -12.82 -5.65 4.18
N THR A 262 -12.01 -6.62 3.76
CA THR A 262 -11.25 -6.53 2.50
C THR A 262 -12.14 -6.79 1.29
N TYR A 263 -11.82 -6.20 0.15
CA TYR A 263 -12.59 -6.41 -1.09
C TYR A 263 -12.75 -7.87 -1.51
N PRO A 264 -11.73 -8.76 -1.40
CA PRO A 264 -11.90 -10.17 -1.68
C PRO A 264 -12.93 -10.85 -0.77
N ASN A 265 -12.95 -10.52 0.53
CA ASN A 265 -13.90 -11.10 1.48
C ASN A 265 -15.33 -10.59 1.22
N ILE A 266 -15.51 -9.29 0.97
CA ILE A 266 -16.80 -8.72 0.57
C ILE A 266 -17.29 -9.39 -0.72
N HIS A 267 -16.42 -9.55 -1.71
CA HIS A 267 -16.74 -10.22 -2.96
C HIS A 267 -17.25 -11.65 -2.74
N LYS A 268 -16.58 -12.43 -1.87
CA LYS A 268 -16.98 -13.78 -1.54
C LYS A 268 -18.41 -13.82 -0.96
N ILE A 269 -18.68 -12.96 0.04
CA ILE A 269 -20.00 -12.86 0.69
C ILE A 269 -21.11 -12.55 -0.30
N ILE A 270 -20.93 -11.52 -1.15
CA ILE A 270 -21.98 -11.14 -2.11
C ILE A 270 -22.08 -12.11 -3.29
N THR A 271 -21.01 -12.85 -3.63
CA THR A 271 -21.06 -13.91 -4.64
C THR A 271 -21.88 -15.09 -4.18
N GLU A 272 -21.79 -15.46 -2.89
CA GLU A 272 -22.68 -16.46 -2.27
C GLU A 272 -24.17 -16.04 -2.32
N LYS A 273 -24.45 -14.73 -2.37
CA LYS A 273 -25.79 -14.15 -2.53
C LYS A 273 -26.19 -13.93 -4.00
N GLY A 274 -25.38 -14.37 -4.96
CA GLY A 274 -25.70 -14.35 -6.39
C GLY A 274 -25.04 -13.22 -7.20
N TYR A 275 -24.11 -12.46 -6.66
CA TYR A 275 -23.37 -11.46 -7.42
C TYR A 275 -22.42 -12.11 -8.44
N LYS A 276 -22.52 -11.70 -9.70
CA LYS A 276 -21.71 -12.23 -10.83
C LYS A 276 -20.72 -11.22 -11.41
N GLY A 277 -20.30 -10.24 -10.64
CA GLY A 277 -19.33 -9.25 -11.05
C GLY A 277 -17.91 -9.52 -10.51
N SER A 278 -16.95 -8.65 -10.83
CA SER A 278 -15.56 -8.79 -10.40
C SER A 278 -15.25 -7.97 -9.13
N VAL A 279 -14.17 -8.33 -8.42
CA VAL A 279 -13.62 -7.54 -7.30
C VAL A 279 -13.25 -6.11 -7.74
N ALA A 280 -12.80 -5.94 -9.01
CA ALA A 280 -12.49 -4.62 -9.55
C ALA A 280 -13.73 -3.71 -9.61
N SER A 281 -14.91 -4.26 -9.91
CA SER A 281 -16.18 -3.51 -9.89
C SER A 281 -16.53 -2.98 -8.50
N LEU A 282 -16.26 -3.75 -7.44
CA LEU A 282 -16.44 -3.31 -6.06
C LEU A 282 -15.52 -2.13 -5.72
N ARG A 283 -14.24 -2.21 -6.11
CA ARG A 283 -13.27 -1.13 -5.87
C ARG A 283 -13.72 0.15 -6.56
N MET A 284 -14.14 0.05 -7.83
CA MET A 284 -14.62 1.18 -8.62
C MET A 284 -15.91 1.78 -8.04
N PHE A 285 -16.82 0.94 -7.55
CA PHE A 285 -18.05 1.39 -6.90
C PHE A 285 -17.74 2.22 -5.64
N ILE A 286 -16.98 1.67 -4.69
CA ILE A 286 -16.62 2.35 -3.45
C ILE A 286 -15.85 3.66 -3.74
N GLN A 287 -14.95 3.66 -4.73
CA GLN A 287 -14.25 4.88 -5.12
C GLN A 287 -15.22 5.96 -5.64
N LYS A 288 -16.20 5.58 -6.45
CA LYS A 288 -17.23 6.51 -6.97
C LYS A 288 -18.14 7.04 -5.85
N GLU A 289 -18.58 6.19 -4.93
CA GLU A 289 -19.40 6.61 -3.78
C GLU A 289 -18.63 7.59 -2.88
N ARG A 290 -17.36 7.34 -2.67
CA ARG A 290 -16.50 8.24 -1.90
C ARG A 290 -16.39 9.63 -2.55
N ILE A 291 -16.15 9.69 -3.86
CA ILE A 291 -16.10 10.96 -4.61
C ILE A 291 -17.46 11.70 -4.54
N ARG A 292 -18.59 10.96 -4.57
CA ARG A 292 -19.93 11.55 -4.44
C ARG A 292 -20.17 12.14 -3.06
N ASN A 293 -19.82 11.39 -2.01
CA ASN A 293 -19.97 11.86 -0.64
C ASN A 293 -19.11 13.10 -0.38
N GLU A 294 -17.88 13.15 -0.93
CA GLU A 294 -17.03 14.34 -0.89
C GLU A 294 -17.67 15.53 -1.64
N ALA A 295 -18.30 15.29 -2.79
CA ALA A 295 -18.99 16.32 -3.56
C ALA A 295 -20.28 16.84 -2.87
N HIS A 296 -21.05 15.94 -2.22
CA HIS A 296 -22.24 16.34 -1.45
C HIS A 296 -21.88 17.12 -0.19
N LEU A 297 -20.84 16.75 0.51
CA LEU A 297 -20.31 17.51 1.65
C LEU A 297 -19.87 18.92 1.22
N SER A 298 -19.19 19.04 0.07
CA SER A 298 -18.77 20.34 -0.50
C SER A 298 -19.95 21.24 -0.89
N GLN A 299 -21.10 20.68 -1.25
CA GLN A 299 -22.31 21.44 -1.58
C GLN A 299 -23.11 21.87 -0.33
N GLN A 300 -23.03 21.13 0.77
CA GLN A 300 -23.68 21.48 2.04
C GLN A 300 -22.90 22.52 2.84
N GLU A 301 -21.58 22.61 2.66
CA GLU A 301 -20.68 23.55 3.34
C GLU A 301 -20.69 24.97 2.76
N THR A 302 -21.59 25.33 1.80
CA THR A 302 -21.66 26.67 1.19
C THR A 302 -22.31 27.73 2.08
N CYS A 303 -22.63 27.41 3.34
CA CYS A 303 -23.12 28.43 4.29
C CYS A 303 -22.52 28.22 5.67
N SER A 304 -21.52 29.02 6.00
CA SER A 304 -20.84 29.29 7.28
C SER A 304 -19.48 28.56 7.47
N ASP A 305 -18.48 29.39 7.76
CA ASP A 305 -17.08 29.05 8.13
C ASP A 305 -16.24 28.36 7.03
N TYR A 306 -15.80 29.13 6.05
CA TYR A 306 -14.62 28.83 5.26
C TYR A 306 -13.37 28.82 6.14
N GLN A 307 -13.14 27.73 6.90
CA GLN A 307 -11.80 27.41 7.33
C GLN A 307 -11.05 26.90 6.12
N SER A 308 -10.04 27.63 5.71
CA SER A 308 -9.16 27.21 4.62
C SER A 308 -8.53 25.85 4.99
N LYS A 309 -8.52 24.91 4.03
CA LYS A 309 -8.07 23.52 4.24
C LYS A 309 -6.81 23.24 3.44
N GLU A 310 -5.85 22.57 4.03
CA GLU A 310 -4.63 22.13 3.39
C GLU A 310 -4.57 20.59 3.33
N TYR A 311 -3.80 20.01 2.41
CA TYR A 311 -3.75 18.58 2.21
C TYR A 311 -2.33 18.04 2.32
N ILE A 312 -2.18 16.95 3.06
CA ILE A 312 -0.93 16.23 3.22
C ILE A 312 -1.05 14.84 2.60
N GLN A 313 0.01 14.39 1.95
CA GLN A 313 0.05 13.02 1.45
C GLN A 313 0.15 12.03 2.60
N ARG A 314 -0.76 11.05 2.67
CA ARG A 314 -0.69 9.93 3.63
C ARG A 314 0.68 9.26 3.63
N ARG A 315 1.34 9.15 2.46
CA ARG A 315 2.69 8.59 2.35
C ARG A 315 3.72 9.34 3.20
N SER A 316 3.60 10.65 3.31
CA SER A 316 4.50 11.46 4.15
C SER A 316 4.35 11.11 5.63
N LEU A 317 3.12 10.91 6.10
CA LEU A 317 2.87 10.46 7.48
C LEU A 317 3.37 9.03 7.71
N ILE A 318 3.18 8.12 6.76
CA ILE A 318 3.73 6.77 6.85
C ILE A 318 5.26 6.81 6.91
N GLN A 319 5.91 7.71 6.18
CA GLN A 319 7.37 7.85 6.25
C GLN A 319 7.86 8.30 7.63
N LEU A 320 7.08 9.09 8.36
CA LEU A 320 7.42 9.54 9.73
C LEU A 320 7.44 8.38 10.75
N ILE A 321 6.84 7.23 10.44
CA ILE A 321 6.95 6.01 11.26
C ILE A 321 8.39 5.49 11.26
N TYR A 322 9.10 5.67 10.15
CA TYR A 322 10.44 5.10 9.93
C TYR A 322 11.55 6.14 9.97
N LYS A 323 11.22 7.43 9.86
CA LYS A 323 12.17 8.53 9.71
C LYS A 323 11.82 9.69 10.63
N GLY A 324 12.83 10.46 11.02
CA GLY A 324 12.60 11.72 11.70
C GLY A 324 11.91 12.76 10.81
N LEU A 325 11.29 13.75 11.44
CA LEU A 325 10.59 14.83 10.71
C LEU A 325 11.55 15.60 9.77
N SER A 326 12.81 15.78 10.16
CA SER A 326 13.86 16.39 9.34
C SER A 326 14.17 15.66 8.04
N ASP A 327 13.93 14.35 8.02
CA ASP A 327 14.24 13.48 6.89
C ASP A 327 13.08 13.34 5.89
N VAL A 328 11.88 13.81 6.26
CA VAL A 328 10.68 13.75 5.43
C VAL A 328 10.41 15.13 4.82
N LYS A 329 11.05 15.42 3.69
CA LYS A 329 10.98 16.72 2.98
C LYS A 329 9.60 17.09 2.43
N THR A 330 8.61 16.23 2.55
CA THR A 330 7.25 16.39 1.96
C THR A 330 6.22 16.86 2.98
N ILE A 331 6.63 17.21 4.19
CA ILE A 331 5.78 17.74 5.25
C ILE A 331 6.57 18.77 6.06
N THR A 332 5.96 19.91 6.35
CA THR A 332 6.55 20.93 7.23
C THR A 332 6.26 20.62 8.70
N LYS A 333 7.02 21.25 9.61
CA LYS A 333 6.80 21.11 11.05
C LYS A 333 5.39 21.58 11.45
N THR A 334 4.96 22.70 10.91
CA THR A 334 3.62 23.28 11.14
C THR A 334 2.50 22.36 10.67
N GLN A 335 2.63 21.80 9.46
CA GLN A 335 1.70 20.79 8.93
C GLN A 335 1.63 19.54 9.81
N TYR A 336 2.78 19.06 10.27
CA TYR A 336 2.85 17.90 11.16
C TYR A 336 2.14 18.17 12.49
N GLU A 337 2.39 19.31 13.14
CA GLU A 337 1.72 19.71 14.38
C GLU A 337 0.20 19.82 14.18
N GLN A 338 -0.25 20.32 13.02
CA GLN A 338 -1.66 20.41 12.70
C GLN A 338 -2.31 19.04 12.49
N VAL A 339 -1.60 18.09 11.83
CA VAL A 339 -2.07 16.71 11.72
C VAL A 339 -2.28 16.09 13.09
N LEU A 340 -1.32 16.25 13.99
CA LEU A 340 -1.41 15.68 15.34
C LEU A 340 -2.60 16.23 16.12
N LYS A 341 -2.94 17.52 15.93
CA LYS A 341 -4.13 18.14 16.53
C LYS A 341 -5.43 17.64 15.92
N THR A 342 -5.45 17.53 14.60
CA THR A 342 -6.67 17.16 13.84
C THR A 342 -7.00 15.67 13.96
N TYR A 343 -5.96 14.84 14.09
CA TYR A 343 -6.09 13.37 14.14
C TYR A 343 -5.40 12.79 15.38
N PRO A 344 -6.01 12.86 16.56
CA PRO A 344 -5.41 12.41 17.82
C PRO A 344 -4.89 10.97 17.78
N VAL A 345 -5.58 10.09 17.06
CA VAL A 345 -5.17 8.68 16.88
C VAL A 345 -3.77 8.55 16.26
N ILE A 346 -3.37 9.46 15.38
CA ILE A 346 -2.01 9.46 14.78
C ILE A 346 -0.98 9.82 15.84
N THR A 347 -1.30 10.77 16.71
CA THR A 347 -0.45 11.17 17.84
C THR A 347 -0.22 9.99 18.80
N GLU A 348 -1.29 9.30 19.15
CA GLU A 348 -1.24 8.14 20.04
C GLU A 348 -0.44 6.99 19.41
N LEU A 349 -0.62 6.72 18.12
CA LEU A 349 0.13 5.69 17.40
C LEU A 349 1.63 6.01 17.35
N TYR A 350 2.01 7.25 17.09
CA TYR A 350 3.43 7.64 17.10
C TYR A 350 4.03 7.59 18.51
N ALA A 351 3.28 7.98 19.52
CA ALA A 351 3.71 7.85 20.89
C ALA A 351 3.91 6.38 21.30
N ALA A 352 2.99 5.50 20.87
CA ALA A 352 3.09 4.07 21.11
C ALA A 352 4.30 3.42 20.43
N ILE A 353 4.62 3.83 19.17
CA ILE A 353 5.82 3.37 18.47
C ILE A 353 7.07 3.80 19.24
N LYS A 354 7.17 5.07 19.63
CA LYS A 354 8.32 5.60 20.36
C LYS A 354 8.51 4.89 21.69
N GLU A 355 7.43 4.70 22.45
CA GLU A 355 7.45 3.96 23.71
C GLU A 355 7.93 2.51 23.50
N PHE A 356 7.49 1.88 22.43
CA PHE A 356 7.91 0.52 22.10
C PHE A 356 9.40 0.42 21.75
N TYR A 357 9.94 1.40 21.02
CA TYR A 357 11.38 1.48 20.81
C TYR A 357 12.15 1.58 22.13
N GLU A 358 11.68 2.42 23.05
CA GLU A 358 12.30 2.55 24.37
C GLU A 358 12.27 1.22 25.14
N ILE A 359 11.15 0.49 25.11
CA ILE A 359 11.02 -0.83 25.75
C ILE A 359 12.00 -1.83 25.14
N LEU A 360 12.05 -1.94 23.82
CA LEU A 360 12.90 -2.93 23.12
C LEU A 360 14.39 -2.74 23.40
N TYR A 361 14.83 -1.52 23.64
CA TYR A 361 16.26 -1.22 23.89
C TYR A 361 16.59 -0.96 25.37
N SER A 362 15.60 -1.01 26.27
CA SER A 362 15.79 -0.80 27.70
C SER A 362 16.47 -1.96 28.43
N ARG A 363 16.49 -3.15 27.84
CA ARG A 363 16.84 -4.44 28.45
C ARG A 363 15.93 -4.83 29.63
N ARG A 364 14.77 -4.22 29.76
CA ARG A 364 13.77 -4.48 30.79
C ARG A 364 12.42 -4.74 30.15
N ASP A 365 11.78 -5.85 30.51
CA ASP A 365 10.51 -6.28 29.89
C ASP A 365 9.28 -5.95 30.74
N GLU A 366 9.43 -5.32 31.90
CA GLU A 366 8.33 -5.06 32.85
C GLU A 366 7.22 -4.21 32.21
N ARG A 367 7.60 -3.28 31.30
CA ARG A 367 6.67 -2.39 30.61
C ARG A 367 5.97 -3.02 29.40
N LEU A 368 6.41 -4.21 28.97
CA LEU A 368 5.91 -4.83 27.74
C LEU A 368 4.41 -5.18 27.85
N GLU A 369 3.99 -5.80 28.95
CA GLU A 369 2.59 -6.22 29.13
C GLU A 369 1.65 -5.01 29.14
N THR A 370 1.98 -3.98 29.93
CA THR A 370 1.20 -2.74 29.96
C THR A 370 1.11 -2.07 28.59
N TRP A 371 2.21 -2.11 27.82
CA TRP A 371 2.21 -1.59 26.47
C TRP A 371 1.32 -2.42 25.53
N LEU A 372 1.33 -3.76 25.63
CA LEU A 372 0.47 -4.63 24.83
C LEU A 372 -1.01 -4.36 25.12
N GLU A 373 -1.41 -4.24 26.40
CA GLU A 373 -2.76 -3.87 26.82
C GLU A 373 -3.17 -2.49 26.26
N LYS A 374 -2.26 -1.52 26.30
CA LYS A 374 -2.47 -0.20 25.72
C LYS A 374 -2.78 -0.28 24.22
N ILE A 375 -2.03 -1.10 23.46
CA ILE A 375 -2.24 -1.28 22.03
C ILE A 375 -3.56 -2.01 21.73
N GLU A 376 -3.95 -2.98 22.53
CA GLU A 376 -5.25 -3.67 22.40
C GLU A 376 -6.41 -2.70 22.56
N ASN A 377 -6.31 -1.72 23.48
CA ASN A 377 -7.34 -0.71 23.73
C ASN A 377 -7.58 0.26 22.55
N PHE A 378 -6.67 0.34 21.58
CA PHE A 378 -6.95 1.09 20.34
C PHE A 378 -8.08 0.49 19.50
N ASN A 379 -8.46 -0.77 19.73
CA ASN A 379 -9.47 -1.49 18.96
C ASN A 379 -9.23 -1.48 17.43
N ILE A 380 -7.98 -1.48 17.02
CA ILE A 380 -7.54 -1.50 15.61
C ILE A 380 -7.23 -2.96 15.24
N PRO A 381 -7.96 -3.58 14.29
CA PRO A 381 -7.80 -5.00 13.95
C PRO A 381 -6.39 -5.39 13.54
N GLU A 382 -5.68 -4.52 12.82
CA GLU A 382 -4.30 -4.76 12.40
C GLU A 382 -3.33 -4.82 13.60
N LEU A 383 -3.55 -3.97 14.61
CA LEU A 383 -2.77 -3.96 15.85
C LEU A 383 -3.12 -5.14 16.73
N GLN A 384 -4.38 -5.52 16.85
CA GLN A 384 -4.82 -6.73 17.58
C GLN A 384 -4.17 -7.98 16.99
N THR A 385 -4.14 -8.10 15.65
CA THR A 385 -3.45 -9.21 14.98
C THR A 385 -1.97 -9.25 15.33
N TYR A 386 -1.31 -8.09 15.35
CA TYR A 386 0.09 -7.96 15.73
C TYR A 386 0.34 -8.36 17.18
N VAL A 387 -0.47 -7.84 18.12
CA VAL A 387 -0.36 -8.16 19.55
C VAL A 387 -0.61 -9.65 19.82
N ASN A 388 -1.60 -10.25 19.18
CA ASN A 388 -1.85 -11.69 19.27
C ASN A 388 -0.64 -12.51 18.81
N GLY A 389 0.01 -12.10 17.72
CA GLY A 389 1.26 -12.72 17.26
C GLY A 389 2.39 -12.62 18.29
N MET A 390 2.52 -11.46 18.95
CA MET A 390 3.50 -11.26 20.03
C MET A 390 3.19 -12.10 21.27
N ARG A 391 1.91 -12.23 21.65
CA ARG A 391 1.50 -13.04 22.82
C ARG A 391 1.77 -14.52 22.60
N ILE A 392 1.62 -15.05 21.39
CA ILE A 392 1.97 -16.43 21.05
C ILE A 392 3.47 -16.69 21.27
N ASP A 393 4.31 -15.69 21.05
CA ASP A 393 5.79 -15.81 21.14
C ASP A 393 6.38 -14.96 22.25
N ILE A 394 5.61 -14.67 23.30
CA ILE A 394 5.91 -13.65 24.32
C ILE A 394 7.25 -13.91 25.03
N ASN A 395 7.60 -15.15 25.29
CA ASN A 395 8.85 -15.50 25.96
C ASN A 395 10.06 -15.15 25.08
N ALA A 396 9.99 -15.45 23.77
CA ALA A 396 11.06 -15.09 22.85
C ALA A 396 11.16 -13.57 22.64
N VAL A 397 10.04 -12.85 22.68
CA VAL A 397 10.01 -11.38 22.65
C VAL A 397 10.65 -10.79 23.91
N LYS A 398 10.29 -11.28 25.10
CA LYS A 398 10.91 -10.87 26.38
C LYS A 398 12.42 -11.15 26.38
N ASN A 399 12.84 -12.32 25.88
CA ASN A 399 14.25 -12.64 25.70
C ASN A 399 14.92 -11.69 24.69
N GLY A 400 14.24 -11.30 23.63
CA GLY A 400 14.71 -10.32 22.66
C GLY A 400 14.95 -8.94 23.27
N ILE A 401 14.18 -8.55 24.29
CA ILE A 401 14.39 -7.32 25.06
C ILE A 401 15.58 -7.46 26.02
N LYS A 402 15.60 -8.52 26.83
CA LYS A 402 16.59 -8.72 27.92
C LYS A 402 17.99 -9.06 27.43
N LEU A 403 18.06 -9.97 26.45
CA LEU A 403 19.32 -10.52 25.99
C LEU A 403 19.96 -9.66 24.90
N LYS A 404 21.28 -9.75 24.78
CA LYS A 404 22.05 -9.01 23.76
C LYS A 404 21.93 -9.58 22.36
N TYR A 405 21.39 -10.78 22.21
CA TYR A 405 21.33 -11.52 20.95
C TYR A 405 20.31 -10.92 19.99
N ASN A 406 20.59 -10.98 18.71
CA ASN A 406 19.72 -10.56 17.61
C ASN A 406 20.01 -11.40 16.35
N ASN A 407 19.19 -11.23 15.32
CA ASN A 407 19.30 -12.00 14.08
C ASN A 407 20.14 -11.30 12.99
N GLY A 408 20.76 -10.16 13.29
CA GLY A 408 21.50 -9.37 12.31
C GLY A 408 22.66 -10.13 11.64
N LEU A 409 23.29 -11.07 12.37
CA LEU A 409 24.34 -11.93 11.81
C LEU A 409 23.78 -12.91 10.77
N ALA A 410 22.58 -13.46 11.00
CA ALA A 410 21.94 -14.34 10.03
C ALA A 410 21.51 -13.55 8.79
N GLU A 411 20.95 -12.35 8.95
CA GLU A 411 20.61 -11.46 7.83
C GLU A 411 21.84 -11.07 7.00
N GLY A 412 22.95 -10.72 7.66
CA GLY A 412 24.24 -10.46 6.99
C GLY A 412 24.75 -11.69 6.23
N SER A 413 24.60 -12.87 6.81
CA SER A 413 24.97 -14.15 6.19
C SER A 413 24.09 -14.50 5.00
N VAL A 414 22.78 -14.24 5.09
CA VAL A 414 21.86 -14.37 3.96
C VAL A 414 22.28 -13.47 2.79
N ASN A 415 22.72 -12.23 3.08
CA ASN A 415 23.24 -11.34 2.04
C ASN A 415 24.54 -11.86 1.42
N LYS A 416 25.45 -12.43 2.21
CA LYS A 416 26.65 -13.12 1.73
C LYS A 416 26.30 -14.30 0.81
N ILE A 417 25.35 -15.15 1.21
CA ILE A 417 24.86 -16.26 0.39
C ILE A 417 24.28 -15.75 -0.94
N LYS A 418 23.53 -14.64 -0.94
CA LYS A 418 23.01 -14.02 -2.16
C LYS A 418 24.13 -13.59 -3.11
N VAL A 419 25.25 -13.04 -2.58
CA VAL A 419 26.41 -12.64 -3.38
C VAL A 419 27.07 -13.87 -3.99
N ILE A 420 27.35 -14.92 -3.19
CA ILE A 420 27.94 -16.17 -3.66
C ILE A 420 27.09 -16.80 -4.77
N LYS A 421 25.75 -16.83 -4.60
CA LYS A 421 24.83 -17.30 -5.64
C LYS A 421 24.92 -16.51 -6.94
N ARG A 422 25.09 -15.18 -6.88
CA ARG A 422 25.26 -14.34 -8.08
C ARG A 422 26.56 -14.67 -8.82
N ILE A 423 27.65 -14.86 -8.10
CA ILE A 423 28.94 -15.26 -8.66
C ILE A 423 28.87 -16.64 -9.35
N MET A 424 27.98 -17.51 -8.86
CA MET A 424 27.74 -18.84 -9.46
C MET A 424 26.81 -18.79 -10.70
N TYR A 425 26.38 -17.62 -11.17
CA TYR A 425 25.53 -17.43 -12.37
C TYR A 425 24.27 -18.30 -12.41
N GLY A 426 23.70 -18.65 -11.27
CA GLY A 426 22.48 -19.45 -11.17
C GLY A 426 22.64 -20.95 -11.55
N ARG A 427 23.84 -21.41 -11.88
CA ARG A 427 24.16 -22.81 -12.18
C ARG A 427 24.69 -23.52 -10.94
N ASN A 428 23.83 -23.63 -9.93
CA ASN A 428 24.26 -24.20 -8.65
C ASN A 428 23.26 -25.26 -8.15
N SER A 429 23.76 -26.47 -7.96
CA SER A 429 23.10 -27.36 -7.03
C SER A 429 23.25 -26.81 -5.60
N PHE A 430 22.33 -27.21 -4.71
CA PHE A 430 22.42 -26.80 -3.31
C PHE A 430 23.76 -27.23 -2.67
N ASP A 431 24.23 -28.46 -2.97
CA ASP A 431 25.47 -28.99 -2.41
C ASP A 431 26.68 -28.15 -2.80
N LEU A 432 26.75 -27.70 -4.05
CA LEU A 432 27.82 -26.82 -4.52
C LEU A 432 27.74 -25.45 -3.84
N LEU A 433 26.55 -24.89 -3.67
CA LEU A 433 26.34 -23.63 -2.94
C LEU A 433 26.81 -23.76 -1.49
N LYS A 434 26.36 -24.83 -0.81
CA LYS A 434 26.74 -25.14 0.57
C LYS A 434 28.27 -25.29 0.69
N ALA A 435 28.90 -26.06 -0.17
CA ALA A 435 30.34 -26.22 -0.19
C ALA A 435 31.09 -24.90 -0.35
N LYS A 436 30.66 -24.04 -1.30
CA LYS A 436 31.27 -22.71 -1.50
C LYS A 436 31.11 -21.79 -0.31
N VAL A 437 29.92 -21.76 0.30
CA VAL A 437 29.65 -20.91 1.47
C VAL A 437 30.54 -21.35 2.63
N LEU A 438 30.59 -22.63 2.93
CA LEU A 438 31.39 -23.16 4.05
C LEU A 438 32.92 -23.01 3.80
N LEU A 439 33.42 -23.21 2.59
CA LEU A 439 34.80 -22.94 2.24
C LEU A 439 35.15 -21.44 2.42
N HIS A 440 34.26 -20.56 2.00
CA HIS A 440 34.48 -19.12 2.20
C HIS A 440 34.59 -18.76 3.71
N GLU A 441 33.82 -19.41 4.57
CA GLU A 441 33.92 -19.21 6.03
C GLU A 441 35.22 -19.77 6.59
N HIS A 442 35.74 -20.86 6.03
CA HIS A 442 37.01 -21.47 6.43
C HIS A 442 38.18 -20.53 6.13
N PHE A 443 38.34 -20.11 4.89
CA PHE A 443 39.46 -19.26 4.48
C PHE A 443 39.42 -17.83 5.06
N ARG A 444 38.25 -17.34 5.47
CA ARG A 444 38.16 -16.05 6.18
C ARG A 444 38.95 -16.00 7.50
N CYS A 445 39.34 -17.16 8.04
CA CYS A 445 40.09 -17.27 9.30
C CYS A 445 41.61 -17.19 9.11
N GLU A 446 42.10 -17.39 7.88
CA GLU A 446 43.53 -17.37 7.58
C GLU A 446 44.05 -15.96 7.25
N PHE A 447 43.15 -14.98 7.04
CA PHE A 447 43.47 -13.60 6.62
C PHE A 447 43.06 -12.53 7.63
N ASN A 448 42.58 -12.87 8.81
CA ASN A 448 42.36 -12.00 9.96
C ASN A 448 43.19 -12.46 11.13
#